data_bcc4c7537f17d02de0c400f442566ab9
#
_entry.id   bcc4c7537f17d02de0c400f442566ab9
#
_cell.length_a   1.000
_cell.length_b   1.000
_cell.length_c   1.000
_cell.angle_alpha   90.00
_cell.angle_beta   90.00
_cell.angle_gamma   90.00
#
_symmetry.space_group_name_H-M   'P 1'
#
loop_
_entity.id
_entity.type
_entity.pdbx_description
1 polymer ?
#
loop_
_entity_poly.entity_id
_entity_poly.type
_entity_poly.pdbx_seq_one_letter_code
_entity_poly.pdbx_strand_id
1 'polypeptide(L)'
;MEKEGTHIQLGVQLAKKWNFPQEIVNCIAQHHEDEPFSSIESIIVHVADAVSGARPGARHEAVEDYIKRLTDIEKVALTFEGVEKAYAIQAGREVRVIVQPQAVDDDGIVKLAHDIRLKLEDELTYPGQIAITVIRETRATDIAK
;
A
#
# COMPACT_ATOMS: atom_id res chain seq x y z
N MET A 1 -7.57 20.29 19.22
CA MET A 1 -7.22 19.68 20.52
C MET A 1 -6.84 18.24 20.22
N GLU A 2 -5.52 17.95 20.16
CA GLU A 2 -5.03 16.59 20.13
C GLU A 2 -5.38 15.93 21.46
N LYS A 3 -6.04 14.80 21.40
CA LYS A 3 -6.33 14.01 22.60
C LYS A 3 -5.09 13.22 22.95
N GLU A 4 -4.44 13.59 24.05
CA GLU A 4 -3.35 12.80 24.63
C GLU A 4 -3.88 11.45 25.12
N GLY A 5 -3.21 10.37 24.74
CA GLY A 5 -3.52 9.01 25.16
C GLY A 5 -3.22 7.98 24.08
N THR A 6 -2.98 6.72 24.48
CA THR A 6 -2.81 5.62 23.55
C THR A 6 -4.16 5.31 22.85
N HIS A 7 -4.12 4.66 21.68
CA HIS A 7 -5.35 4.25 20.97
C HIS A 7 -6.24 3.36 21.84
N ILE A 8 -5.67 2.57 22.76
CA ILE A 8 -6.40 1.76 23.73
C ILE A 8 -7.20 2.64 24.70
N GLN A 9 -6.53 3.62 25.32
CA GLN A 9 -7.16 4.53 26.26
C GLN A 9 -8.28 5.34 25.60
N LEU A 10 -8.04 5.85 24.39
CA LEU A 10 -9.04 6.58 23.61
C LEU A 10 -10.21 5.68 23.19
N GLY A 11 -9.92 4.44 22.78
CA GLY A 11 -10.93 3.43 22.45
C GLY A 11 -11.83 3.09 23.62
N VAL A 12 -11.25 2.83 24.79
CA VAL A 12 -11.99 2.57 26.05
C VAL A 12 -12.88 3.75 26.45
N GLN A 13 -12.34 4.98 26.39
CA GLN A 13 -13.12 6.19 26.70
C GLN A 13 -14.31 6.34 25.76
N LEU A 14 -14.08 6.11 24.46
CA LEU A 14 -15.13 6.21 23.46
C LEU A 14 -16.20 5.15 23.64
N ALA A 15 -15.82 3.89 23.87
CA ALA A 15 -16.74 2.79 24.10
C ALA A 15 -17.59 3.02 25.36
N LYS A 16 -16.99 3.49 26.46
CA LYS A 16 -17.71 3.87 27.68
C LYS A 16 -18.68 5.04 27.43
N LYS A 17 -18.27 6.06 26.69
CA LYS A 17 -19.11 7.20 26.34
C LYS A 17 -20.36 6.79 25.57
N TRP A 18 -20.25 5.77 24.72
CA TRP A 18 -21.37 5.27 23.90
C TRP A 18 -22.10 4.08 24.54
N ASN A 19 -21.83 3.80 25.82
CA ASN A 19 -22.47 2.73 26.61
C ASN A 19 -22.34 1.35 25.94
N PHE A 20 -21.18 1.02 25.39
CA PHE A 20 -20.93 -0.35 24.93
C PHE A 20 -20.93 -1.34 26.09
N PRO A 21 -21.34 -2.61 25.86
CA PRO A 21 -21.25 -3.66 26.88
C PRO A 21 -19.84 -3.77 27.47
N GLN A 22 -19.73 -4.14 28.74
CA GLN A 22 -18.45 -4.19 29.44
C GLN A 22 -17.49 -5.19 28.80
N GLU A 23 -17.98 -6.26 28.20
CA GLU A 23 -17.21 -7.27 27.48
C GLU A 23 -16.46 -6.64 26.30
N ILE A 24 -17.10 -5.74 25.54
CA ILE A 24 -16.47 -5.01 24.43
C ILE A 24 -15.43 -4.03 24.96
N VAL A 25 -15.71 -3.33 26.05
CA VAL A 25 -14.76 -2.42 26.69
C VAL A 25 -13.51 -3.18 27.14
N ASN A 26 -13.69 -4.38 27.72
CA ASN A 26 -12.58 -5.24 28.14
C ASN A 26 -11.76 -5.74 26.94
N CYS A 27 -12.40 -6.15 25.86
CA CYS A 27 -11.70 -6.52 24.64
C CYS A 27 -10.81 -5.37 24.09
N ILE A 28 -11.33 -4.13 24.11
CA ILE A 28 -10.58 -2.96 23.69
C ILE A 28 -9.41 -2.67 24.65
N ALA A 29 -9.60 -2.84 25.97
CA ALA A 29 -8.56 -2.59 26.95
C ALA A 29 -7.42 -3.61 26.89
N GLN A 30 -7.71 -4.86 26.53
CA GLN A 30 -6.84 -6.01 26.72
C GLN A 30 -6.16 -6.52 25.43
N HIS A 31 -6.52 -6.01 24.25
CA HIS A 31 -6.04 -6.58 22.97
C HIS A 31 -4.52 -6.46 22.73
N HIS A 32 -3.80 -5.65 23.51
CA HIS A 32 -2.34 -5.54 23.48
C HIS A 32 -1.63 -6.10 24.72
N GLU A 33 -2.36 -6.88 25.56
CA GLU A 33 -1.83 -7.48 26.81
C GLU A 33 -1.39 -6.45 27.87
N ASP A 34 -1.82 -5.19 27.75
CA ASP A 34 -1.57 -4.17 28.78
C ASP A 34 -2.25 -4.49 30.09
N GLU A 35 -3.32 -5.30 30.04
CA GLU A 35 -4.06 -5.85 31.17
C GLU A 35 -4.26 -7.35 30.98
N PRO A 36 -4.36 -8.17 32.06
CA PRO A 36 -4.69 -9.59 31.96
C PRO A 36 -6.01 -9.84 31.25
N PHE A 37 -6.07 -10.85 30.40
CA PHE A 37 -7.30 -11.24 29.70
C PHE A 37 -8.39 -11.67 30.69
N SER A 38 -9.56 -11.06 30.60
CA SER A 38 -10.71 -11.35 31.46
C SER A 38 -11.68 -12.35 30.83
N SER A 39 -11.55 -12.65 29.54
CA SER A 39 -12.45 -13.54 28.82
C SER A 39 -11.79 -14.16 27.58
N ILE A 40 -12.41 -15.21 27.04
CA ILE A 40 -11.96 -15.86 25.78
C ILE A 40 -12.10 -14.88 24.61
N GLU A 41 -13.12 -14.04 24.60
CA GLU A 41 -13.34 -13.02 23.57
C GLU A 41 -12.17 -12.04 23.50
N SER A 42 -11.62 -11.62 24.64
CA SER A 42 -10.42 -10.74 24.68
C SER A 42 -9.21 -11.43 24.07
N ILE A 43 -9.00 -12.72 24.30
CA ILE A 43 -7.92 -13.51 23.68
C ILE A 43 -8.13 -13.62 22.17
N ILE A 44 -9.35 -13.88 21.71
CA ILE A 44 -9.68 -13.98 20.28
C ILE A 44 -9.42 -12.64 19.59
N VAL A 45 -9.80 -11.52 20.19
CA VAL A 45 -9.55 -10.17 19.63
C VAL A 45 -8.05 -9.88 19.54
N HIS A 46 -7.29 -10.22 20.59
CA HIS A 46 -5.83 -10.08 20.59
C HIS A 46 -5.19 -10.88 19.44
N VAL A 47 -5.53 -12.16 19.29
CA VAL A 47 -5.00 -13.01 18.21
C VAL A 47 -5.43 -12.47 16.84
N ALA A 48 -6.68 -12.05 16.69
CA ALA A 48 -7.18 -11.50 15.43
C ALA A 48 -6.45 -10.19 15.03
N ASP A 49 -6.16 -9.31 16.02
CA ASP A 49 -5.38 -8.09 15.80
C ASP A 49 -3.95 -8.43 15.39
N ALA A 50 -3.29 -9.36 16.08
CA ALA A 50 -1.94 -9.81 15.75
C ALA A 50 -1.85 -10.39 14.33
N VAL A 51 -2.80 -11.27 13.95
CA VAL A 51 -2.88 -11.83 12.60
C VAL A 51 -3.18 -10.76 11.56
N SER A 52 -4.11 -9.84 11.87
CA SER A 52 -4.43 -8.72 10.98
C SER A 52 -3.25 -7.77 10.79
N GLY A 53 -2.55 -7.45 11.87
CA GLY A 53 -1.36 -6.59 11.86
C GLY A 53 -0.13 -7.22 11.20
N ALA A 54 -0.06 -8.55 11.16
CA ALA A 54 1.03 -9.27 10.48
C ALA A 54 0.86 -9.32 8.95
N ARG A 55 -0.32 -8.99 8.42
CA ARG A 55 -0.54 -8.96 6.97
C ARG A 55 0.26 -7.82 6.34
N PRO A 56 0.93 -8.05 5.19
CA PRO A 56 1.60 -6.99 4.45
C PRO A 56 0.65 -5.81 4.17
N GLY A 57 1.05 -4.58 4.55
CA GLY A 57 0.27 -3.35 4.36
C GLY A 57 -0.86 -3.10 5.38
N ALA A 58 -1.02 -3.92 6.42
CA ALA A 58 -2.05 -3.74 7.45
C ALA A 58 -1.69 -2.68 8.50
N ARG A 59 -0.39 -2.46 8.76
CA ARG A 59 0.09 -1.36 9.60
C ARG A 59 0.38 -0.16 8.71
N HIS A 60 0.15 1.06 9.23
CA HIS A 60 0.64 2.27 8.59
C HIS A 60 2.14 2.11 8.38
N GLU A 61 2.52 1.85 7.13
CA GLU A 61 3.91 2.01 6.74
C GLU A 61 4.32 3.45 7.10
N ALA A 62 5.50 3.61 7.68
CA ALA A 62 6.06 4.93 7.84
C ALA A 62 6.04 5.61 6.47
N VAL A 63 5.73 6.90 6.41
CA VAL A 63 5.66 7.65 5.13
C VAL A 63 6.93 7.44 4.31
N GLU A 64 8.06 7.27 4.97
CA GLU A 64 9.37 6.98 4.37
C GLU A 64 9.40 5.63 3.64
N ASP A 65 8.87 4.56 4.24
CA ASP A 65 8.82 3.23 3.61
C ASP A 65 7.85 3.24 2.41
N TYR A 66 6.75 3.98 2.53
CA TYR A 66 5.81 4.19 1.44
C TYR A 66 6.48 4.91 0.26
N ILE A 67 7.15 6.04 0.49
CA ILE A 67 7.87 6.80 -0.54
C ILE A 67 8.98 5.94 -1.15
N LYS A 68 9.73 5.22 -0.33
CA LYS A 68 10.79 4.32 -0.79
C LYS A 68 10.24 3.28 -1.75
N ARG A 69 9.13 2.62 -1.38
CA ARG A 69 8.49 1.61 -2.24
C ARG A 69 8.07 2.19 -3.59
N LEU A 70 7.42 3.37 -3.63
CA LEU A 70 7.07 4.02 -4.90
C LEU A 70 8.31 4.29 -5.75
N THR A 71 9.34 4.83 -5.14
CA THR A 71 10.61 5.12 -5.81
C THR A 71 11.29 3.86 -6.35
N ASP A 72 11.25 2.76 -5.63
CA ASP A 72 11.87 1.50 -6.04
C ASP A 72 11.10 0.85 -7.21
N ILE A 73 9.76 0.91 -7.22
CA ILE A 73 8.93 0.49 -8.36
C ILE A 73 9.28 1.31 -9.62
N GLU A 74 9.37 2.64 -9.50
CA GLU A 74 9.73 3.52 -10.62
C GLU A 74 11.14 3.23 -11.13
N LYS A 75 12.10 3.04 -10.24
CA LYS A 75 13.49 2.70 -10.60
C LYS A 75 13.58 1.41 -11.39
N VAL A 76 12.89 0.34 -10.95
CA VAL A 76 12.87 -0.93 -11.69
C VAL A 76 12.36 -0.73 -13.11
N ALA A 77 11.26 0.00 -13.29
CA ALA A 77 10.69 0.27 -14.61
C ALA A 77 11.66 1.10 -15.51
N LEU A 78 12.37 2.07 -14.92
CA LEU A 78 13.33 2.92 -15.63
C LEU A 78 14.62 2.19 -16.09
N THR A 79 14.86 0.96 -15.60
CA THR A 79 16.03 0.17 -16.05
C THR A 79 15.87 -0.42 -17.45
N PHE A 80 14.66 -0.43 -18.00
CA PHE A 80 14.38 -1.01 -19.30
C PHE A 80 14.66 -0.04 -20.44
N GLU A 81 15.28 -0.55 -21.50
CA GLU A 81 15.55 0.24 -22.68
C GLU A 81 14.26 0.72 -23.36
N GLY A 82 14.25 1.96 -23.84
CA GLY A 82 13.08 2.59 -24.44
C GLY A 82 12.08 3.19 -23.46
N VAL A 83 12.25 2.98 -22.15
CA VAL A 83 11.45 3.67 -21.13
C VAL A 83 11.95 5.10 -20.96
N GLU A 84 11.04 6.06 -21.12
CA GLU A 84 11.32 7.49 -20.91
C GLU A 84 10.99 7.93 -19.49
N LYS A 85 9.84 7.50 -18.97
CA LYS A 85 9.34 7.87 -17.65
C LYS A 85 8.55 6.73 -17.03
N ALA A 86 8.56 6.66 -15.71
CA ALA A 86 7.73 5.75 -14.93
C ALA A 86 7.13 6.50 -13.74
N TYR A 87 5.88 6.20 -13.41
CA TYR A 87 5.16 6.81 -12.30
C TYR A 87 4.40 5.74 -11.53
N ALA A 88 4.73 5.56 -10.26
CA ALA A 88 3.95 4.74 -9.35
C ALA A 88 2.75 5.56 -8.84
N ILE A 89 1.54 5.09 -9.13
CA ILE A 89 0.29 5.76 -8.78
C ILE A 89 -0.62 4.83 -7.98
N GLN A 90 -1.78 5.33 -7.54
CA GLN A 90 -2.73 4.56 -6.74
C GLN A 90 -2.08 3.91 -5.50
N ALA A 91 -1.27 4.66 -4.77
CA ALA A 91 -0.52 4.15 -3.62
C ALA A 91 0.42 2.97 -3.95
N GLY A 92 1.01 2.94 -5.15
CA GLY A 92 1.92 1.89 -5.61
C GLY A 92 1.20 0.63 -6.11
N ARG A 93 -0.09 0.70 -6.39
CA ARG A 93 -0.87 -0.40 -6.99
C ARG A 93 -0.91 -0.36 -8.51
N GLU A 94 -0.42 0.71 -9.12
CA GLU A 94 -0.24 0.84 -10.56
C GLU A 94 1.08 1.53 -10.84
N VAL A 95 1.83 1.05 -11.83
CA VAL A 95 2.95 1.76 -12.43
C VAL A 95 2.63 2.09 -13.88
N ARG A 96 2.67 3.38 -14.22
CA ARG A 96 2.56 3.88 -15.60
C ARG A 96 3.92 4.11 -16.17
N VAL A 97 4.21 3.44 -17.26
CA VAL A 97 5.48 3.48 -17.97
C VAL A 97 5.26 4.13 -19.32
N ILE A 98 5.93 5.25 -19.56
CA ILE A 98 5.89 5.97 -20.84
C ILE A 98 7.13 5.58 -21.61
N VAL A 99 6.94 5.09 -22.84
CA VAL A 99 8.03 4.68 -23.72
C VAL A 99 8.24 5.64 -24.87
N GLN A 100 9.46 5.65 -25.39
CA GLN A 100 9.81 6.37 -26.61
C GLN A 100 9.19 5.66 -27.81
N PRO A 101 8.30 6.32 -28.60
CA PRO A 101 7.60 5.70 -29.72
C PRO A 101 8.52 5.17 -30.82
N GLN A 102 9.73 5.70 -30.90
CA GLN A 102 10.74 5.29 -31.91
C GLN A 102 11.53 4.04 -31.46
N ALA A 103 11.60 3.79 -30.15
CA ALA A 103 12.37 2.68 -29.57
C ALA A 103 11.51 1.43 -29.33
N VAL A 104 10.23 1.62 -29.04
CA VAL A 104 9.29 0.54 -28.68
C VAL A 104 8.07 0.61 -29.58
N ASP A 105 7.78 -0.46 -30.32
CA ASP A 105 6.59 -0.61 -31.15
C ASP A 105 5.40 -1.20 -30.37
N ASP A 106 4.29 -1.46 -31.04
CA ASP A 106 3.05 -1.94 -30.40
C ASP A 106 3.17 -3.37 -29.84
N ASP A 107 3.98 -4.23 -30.48
CA ASP A 107 4.28 -5.57 -29.96
C ASP A 107 5.26 -5.49 -28.77
N GLY A 108 6.20 -4.57 -28.86
CA GLY A 108 7.19 -4.29 -27.81
C GLY A 108 6.59 -3.84 -26.49
N ILE A 109 5.49 -3.06 -26.50
CA ILE A 109 4.84 -2.64 -25.24
C ILE A 109 4.27 -3.83 -24.47
N VAL A 110 3.73 -4.85 -25.14
CA VAL A 110 3.18 -6.06 -24.50
C VAL A 110 4.29 -6.85 -23.83
N LYS A 111 5.40 -7.05 -24.55
CA LYS A 111 6.58 -7.73 -24.01
C LYS A 111 7.18 -6.95 -22.84
N LEU A 112 7.33 -5.63 -22.98
CA LEU A 112 7.88 -4.77 -21.94
C LEU A 112 7.06 -4.81 -20.66
N ALA A 113 5.73 -4.77 -20.75
CA ALA A 113 4.84 -4.90 -19.59
C ALA A 113 5.07 -6.24 -18.85
N HIS A 114 5.22 -7.33 -19.62
CA HIS A 114 5.52 -8.65 -19.06
C HIS A 114 6.89 -8.70 -18.38
N ASP A 115 7.92 -8.17 -19.02
CA ASP A 115 9.30 -8.18 -18.50
C ASP A 115 9.43 -7.30 -17.24
N ILE A 116 8.78 -6.14 -17.21
CA ILE A 116 8.70 -5.29 -16.02
C ILE A 116 8.00 -6.05 -14.87
N ARG A 117 6.90 -6.77 -15.15
CA ARG A 117 6.22 -7.57 -14.14
C ARG A 117 7.15 -8.59 -13.51
N LEU A 118 7.85 -9.38 -14.34
CA LEU A 118 8.77 -10.40 -13.85
C LEU A 118 9.87 -9.79 -12.96
N LYS A 119 10.42 -8.66 -13.38
CA LYS A 119 11.48 -7.99 -12.62
C LYS A 119 10.98 -7.41 -11.30
N LEU A 120 9.79 -6.83 -11.28
CA LEU A 120 9.16 -6.34 -10.04
C LEU A 120 8.90 -7.49 -9.05
N GLU A 121 8.42 -8.65 -9.56
CA GLU A 121 8.17 -9.84 -8.74
C GLU A 121 9.47 -10.43 -8.15
N ASP A 122 10.59 -10.33 -8.87
CA ASP A 122 11.89 -10.84 -8.43
C ASP A 122 12.60 -9.91 -7.45
N GLU A 123 12.57 -8.60 -7.71
CA GLU A 123 13.37 -7.62 -6.96
C GLU A 123 12.64 -6.97 -5.76
N LEU A 124 11.29 -6.96 -5.77
CA LEU A 124 10.53 -6.23 -4.77
C LEU A 124 9.51 -7.10 -4.03
N THR A 125 9.43 -6.90 -2.72
CA THR A 125 8.33 -7.43 -1.91
C THR A 125 7.27 -6.34 -1.73
N TYR A 126 6.04 -6.62 -2.19
CA TYR A 126 4.94 -5.66 -2.11
C TYR A 126 3.62 -6.32 -1.67
N PRO A 127 2.77 -5.60 -0.93
CA PRO A 127 1.49 -6.12 -0.48
C PRO A 127 0.44 -6.03 -1.60
N GLY A 128 0.00 -7.16 -2.12
CA GLY A 128 -1.08 -7.22 -3.10
C GLY A 128 -0.59 -7.30 -4.55
N GLN A 129 -1.30 -6.65 -5.48
CA GLN A 129 -1.03 -6.67 -6.92
C GLN A 129 -0.62 -5.28 -7.39
N ILE A 130 0.29 -5.22 -8.37
CA ILE A 130 0.68 -4.01 -9.07
C ILE A 130 0.25 -4.15 -10.53
N ALA A 131 -0.59 -3.24 -11.00
CA ALA A 131 -0.93 -3.13 -12.41
C ALA A 131 0.21 -2.43 -13.16
N ILE A 132 0.64 -2.97 -14.30
CA ILE A 132 1.68 -2.38 -15.13
C ILE A 132 1.04 -1.89 -16.42
N THR A 133 1.02 -0.57 -16.60
CA THR A 133 0.44 0.11 -17.77
C THR A 133 1.56 0.73 -18.60
N VAL A 134 1.89 0.14 -19.76
CA VAL A 134 2.86 0.70 -20.68
C VAL A 134 2.13 1.55 -21.72
N ILE A 135 2.56 2.79 -21.88
CA ILE A 135 1.94 3.78 -22.76
C ILE A 135 2.95 4.21 -23.84
N ARG A 136 2.57 4.02 -25.10
CA ARG A 136 3.24 4.55 -26.26
C ARG A 136 2.37 5.66 -26.87
N GLU A 137 2.87 6.88 -26.91
CA GLU A 137 2.07 8.04 -27.32
C GLU A 137 2.80 8.89 -28.35
N THR A 138 2.07 9.31 -29.39
CA THR A 138 2.53 10.32 -30.35
C THR A 138 1.55 11.50 -30.30
N ARG A 139 2.10 12.71 -30.07
CA ARG A 139 1.29 13.94 -30.01
C ARG A 139 1.66 14.90 -31.14
N ALA A 140 0.66 15.48 -31.76
CA ALA A 140 0.80 16.64 -32.63
C ALA A 140 -0.04 17.80 -32.07
N THR A 141 0.51 19.01 -32.09
CA THR A 141 -0.20 20.21 -31.59
C THR A 141 -0.13 21.29 -32.66
N ASP A 142 -1.26 21.91 -32.98
CA ASP A 142 -1.37 23.10 -33.82
C ASP A 142 -2.18 24.17 -33.09
N ILE A 143 -1.98 25.44 -33.45
CA ILE A 143 -2.65 26.59 -32.81
C ILE A 143 -3.54 27.30 -33.81
N ALA A 144 -4.85 27.24 -33.59
CA ALA A 144 -5.80 28.08 -34.31
C ALA A 144 -5.73 29.54 -33.76
N LYS A 145 -5.75 30.55 -34.67
CA LYS A 145 -5.78 31.94 -34.33
C LYS A 145 -7.13 32.53 -34.71
#